data_73c293b26b62d07b257af3748e73eb26
#
_entry.id   73c293b26b62d07b257af3748e73eb26
#
_cell.length_a   1.000
_cell.length_b   1.000
_cell.length_c   1.000
_cell.angle_alpha   90.00
_cell.angle_beta   90.00
_cell.angle_gamma   90.00
#
_symmetry.space_group_name_H-M   'P 1'
#
loop_
_entity.id
_entity.type
_entity.pdbx_description
1 polymer ?
#
loop_
_entity_poly.entity_id
_entity_poly.type
_entity_poly.pdbx_seq_one_letter_code
_entity_poly.pdbx_strand_id
1 'polypeptide(L)'
;MSAQQLQAILQMAAQNPPPAQPTPGQLRAWFDASNSQMPLAQGLHIQTLRVPNGAGGTMAAELLSTPQADPRRLIIYYHAGGFVFGSLASHRALCSYLAQFSGAQVLNVDYRLAPEHPAPAAHDDALAAYQWALANGYAVSAIALMGDSAGGNLALSTAVRARNQGLPLPAAVVALSPALDLASEGESHHTVDDPFITRELMGFFNAMYVPGGDVRSPTVTPFYSADLQGLPPVQLQVGGWERLRDDAVTMAARLKAAGVEAECTVWDGMVHCWQLFAPVLDEALASLEQACRFIAARQRIAAAPSR
;
A
#
# COMPACT_ATOMS: atom_id res chain seq x y z
N MET A 1 23.72 7.40 -11.59
CA MET A 1 23.70 6.03 -11.02
C MET A 1 22.27 5.47 -11.05
N SER A 2 21.28 6.18 -10.61
CA SER A 2 19.87 5.70 -10.56
C SER A 2 19.26 5.29 -11.90
N ALA A 3 19.51 6.04 -12.98
CA ALA A 3 19.04 5.64 -14.32
C ALA A 3 19.62 4.28 -14.78
N GLN A 4 20.86 3.97 -14.38
CA GLN A 4 21.48 2.67 -14.68
C GLN A 4 20.89 1.54 -13.82
N GLN A 5 20.58 1.84 -12.54
CA GLN A 5 19.91 0.88 -11.65
C GLN A 5 18.52 0.54 -12.19
N LEU A 6 17.73 1.53 -12.55
CA LEU A 6 16.39 1.31 -13.12
C LEU A 6 16.48 0.54 -14.45
N GLN A 7 17.42 0.87 -15.33
CA GLN A 7 17.60 0.14 -16.57
C GLN A 7 17.95 -1.34 -16.34
N ALA A 8 18.80 -1.63 -15.35
CA ALA A 8 19.12 -3.02 -14.98
C ALA A 8 17.87 -3.76 -14.46
N ILE A 9 17.03 -3.10 -13.63
CA ILE A 9 15.77 -3.65 -13.14
C ILE A 9 14.83 -3.96 -14.32
N LEU A 10 14.66 -3.03 -15.26
CA LEU A 10 13.81 -3.24 -16.43
C LEU A 10 14.30 -4.39 -17.31
N GLN A 11 15.62 -4.52 -17.47
CA GLN A 11 16.22 -5.66 -18.20
C GLN A 11 15.97 -6.99 -17.49
N MET A 12 16.12 -7.04 -16.16
CA MET A 12 15.81 -8.24 -15.37
C MET A 12 14.32 -8.61 -15.47
N ALA A 13 13.43 -7.64 -15.37
CA ALA A 13 12.00 -7.85 -15.53
C ALA A 13 11.64 -8.39 -16.92
N ALA A 14 12.26 -7.84 -17.97
CA ALA A 14 12.08 -8.31 -19.35
C ALA A 14 12.59 -9.75 -19.57
N GLN A 15 13.58 -10.20 -18.80
CA GLN A 15 14.09 -11.58 -18.84
C GLN A 15 13.24 -12.57 -18.03
N ASN A 16 12.42 -12.07 -17.12
CA ASN A 16 11.52 -12.87 -16.28
C ASN A 16 10.10 -12.32 -16.35
N PRO A 17 9.45 -12.32 -17.52
CA PRO A 17 8.09 -11.81 -17.67
C PRO A 17 7.09 -12.69 -16.91
N PRO A 18 5.92 -12.14 -16.54
CA PRO A 18 4.85 -12.96 -16.00
C PRO A 18 4.43 -14.03 -17.02
N PRO A 19 3.91 -15.18 -16.56
CA PRO A 19 3.40 -16.20 -17.46
C PRO A 19 2.36 -15.63 -18.43
N ALA A 20 2.34 -16.11 -19.66
CA ALA A 20 1.30 -15.72 -20.63
C ALA A 20 -0.07 -16.26 -20.16
N GLN A 21 -1.07 -15.39 -20.07
CA GLN A 21 -2.43 -15.74 -19.59
C GLN A 21 -2.41 -16.53 -18.26
N PRO A 22 -1.81 -15.98 -17.17
CA PRO A 22 -1.61 -16.74 -15.96
C PRO A 22 -2.93 -17.00 -15.23
N THR A 23 -3.04 -18.17 -14.60
CA THR A 23 -4.01 -18.34 -13.51
C THR A 23 -3.61 -17.47 -12.31
N PRO A 24 -4.52 -17.10 -11.40
CA PRO A 24 -4.18 -16.36 -10.20
C PRO A 24 -3.05 -17.02 -9.38
N GLY A 25 -3.10 -18.36 -9.24
CA GLY A 25 -2.07 -19.10 -8.53
C GLY A 25 -0.68 -19.02 -9.19
N GLN A 26 -0.61 -19.08 -10.52
CA GLN A 26 0.65 -18.90 -11.25
C GLN A 26 1.20 -17.47 -11.10
N LEU A 27 0.32 -16.47 -11.15
CA LEU A 27 0.71 -15.07 -10.97
C LEU A 27 1.25 -14.81 -9.56
N ARG A 28 0.61 -15.35 -8.53
CA ARG A 28 1.06 -15.30 -7.12
C ARG A 28 2.44 -15.93 -6.97
N ALA A 29 2.61 -17.15 -7.48
CA ALA A 29 3.89 -17.86 -7.39
C ALA A 29 5.03 -17.13 -8.13
N TRP A 30 4.75 -16.59 -9.32
CA TRP A 30 5.71 -15.80 -10.08
C TRP A 30 6.13 -14.53 -9.35
N PHE A 31 5.16 -13.78 -8.82
CA PHE A 31 5.41 -12.52 -8.13
C PHE A 31 6.18 -12.74 -6.82
N ASP A 32 5.82 -13.77 -6.05
CA ASP A 32 6.53 -14.14 -4.83
C ASP A 32 7.96 -14.58 -5.13
N ALA A 33 8.18 -15.40 -6.16
CA ALA A 33 9.52 -15.83 -6.56
C ALA A 33 10.39 -14.63 -6.98
N SER A 34 9.80 -13.63 -7.63
CA SER A 34 10.52 -12.44 -8.10
C SER A 34 10.90 -11.47 -6.99
N ASN A 35 10.13 -11.39 -5.90
CA ASN A 35 10.29 -10.35 -4.88
C ASN A 35 10.76 -10.88 -3.51
N SER A 36 10.52 -12.15 -3.18
CA SER A 36 10.87 -12.71 -1.86
C SER A 36 12.38 -12.81 -1.60
N GLN A 37 13.21 -12.69 -2.63
CA GLN A 37 14.66 -12.76 -2.54
C GLN A 37 15.33 -11.39 -2.35
N MET A 38 14.57 -10.31 -2.30
CA MET A 38 15.12 -8.97 -2.08
C MET A 38 15.79 -8.90 -0.70
N PRO A 39 16.99 -8.26 -0.60
CA PRO A 39 17.70 -8.15 0.66
C PRO A 39 16.86 -7.46 1.74
N LEU A 40 16.89 -8.00 2.95
CA LEU A 40 16.19 -7.42 4.10
C LEU A 40 17.08 -6.38 4.81
N ALA A 41 16.44 -5.43 5.48
CA ALA A 41 17.12 -4.50 6.37
C ALA A 41 17.83 -5.26 7.52
N GLN A 42 18.97 -4.71 7.98
CA GLN A 42 19.76 -5.34 9.02
C GLN A 42 19.08 -5.25 10.40
N GLY A 43 19.32 -6.27 11.24
CA GLY A 43 18.78 -6.31 12.60
C GLY A 43 17.28 -6.51 12.68
N LEU A 44 16.66 -6.99 11.61
CA LEU A 44 15.23 -7.21 11.54
C LEU A 44 14.80 -8.34 12.47
N HIS A 45 13.75 -8.07 13.26
CA HIS A 45 12.99 -9.06 14.02
C HIS A 45 11.60 -9.19 13.38
N ILE A 46 11.15 -10.42 13.14
CA ILE A 46 9.85 -10.74 12.56
C ILE A 46 9.08 -11.64 13.53
N GLN A 47 7.91 -11.19 13.93
CA GLN A 47 6.97 -11.97 14.71
C GLN A 47 5.77 -12.34 13.81
N THR A 48 5.54 -13.62 13.61
CA THR A 48 4.34 -14.10 12.90
C THR A 48 3.13 -14.00 13.82
N LEU A 49 2.03 -13.44 13.30
CA LEU A 49 0.77 -13.22 14.02
C LEU A 49 -0.41 -13.78 13.23
N ARG A 50 -1.51 -13.96 13.94
CA ARG A 50 -2.85 -14.13 13.36
C ARG A 50 -3.70 -12.95 13.80
N VAL A 51 -4.17 -12.16 12.85
CA VAL A 51 -5.05 -11.01 13.11
C VAL A 51 -6.46 -11.31 12.59
N PRO A 52 -7.52 -10.74 13.17
CA PRO A 52 -8.87 -10.92 12.64
C PRO A 52 -8.97 -10.49 11.18
N ASN A 53 -9.81 -11.20 10.42
CA ASN A 53 -10.23 -10.77 9.09
C ASN A 53 -11.68 -10.26 9.10
N GLY A 54 -12.12 -9.64 8.02
CA GLY A 54 -13.47 -9.08 7.90
C GLY A 54 -14.60 -10.11 7.81
N ALA A 55 -14.29 -11.43 7.81
CA ALA A 55 -15.28 -12.51 7.73
C ALA A 55 -15.46 -13.26 9.06
N GLY A 56 -14.94 -12.76 10.15
CA GLY A 56 -15.03 -13.40 11.48
C GLY A 56 -14.01 -14.53 11.69
N GLY A 57 -13.08 -14.72 10.75
CA GLY A 57 -11.91 -15.59 10.88
C GLY A 57 -10.64 -14.80 11.19
N THR A 58 -9.49 -15.37 10.79
CA THR A 58 -8.18 -14.71 10.93
C THR A 58 -7.39 -14.78 9.63
N MET A 59 -6.49 -13.81 9.42
CA MET A 59 -5.49 -13.80 8.36
C MET A 59 -4.09 -13.81 8.98
N ALA A 60 -3.09 -14.24 8.21
CA ALA A 60 -1.70 -14.18 8.62
C ALA A 60 -1.22 -12.72 8.63
N ALA A 61 -0.26 -12.41 9.47
CA ALA A 61 0.44 -11.14 9.48
C ALA A 61 1.86 -11.32 10.01
N GLU A 62 2.73 -10.39 9.65
CA GLU A 62 4.08 -10.26 10.21
C GLU A 62 4.21 -8.91 10.88
N LEU A 63 4.65 -8.90 12.13
CA LEU A 63 5.05 -7.69 12.83
C LEU A 63 6.57 -7.57 12.75
N LEU A 64 7.02 -6.63 11.92
CA LEU A 64 8.42 -6.37 11.68
C LEU A 64 8.91 -5.22 12.56
N SER A 65 10.09 -5.36 13.14
CA SER A 65 10.71 -4.31 13.95
C SER A 65 12.23 -4.39 13.88
N THR A 66 12.89 -3.30 14.27
CA THR A 66 14.34 -3.23 14.50
C THR A 66 14.61 -2.97 15.98
N PRO A 67 15.85 -3.14 16.48
CA PRO A 67 16.17 -2.86 17.87
C PRO A 67 15.87 -1.42 18.33
N GLN A 68 15.80 -0.47 17.39
CA GLN A 68 15.52 0.93 17.64
C GLN A 68 14.02 1.28 17.53
N ALA A 69 13.16 0.32 17.15
CA ALA A 69 11.74 0.56 16.98
C ALA A 69 11.05 0.88 18.32
N ASP A 70 10.29 1.96 18.34
CA ASP A 70 9.36 2.23 19.44
C ASP A 70 8.13 1.32 19.31
N PRO A 71 7.90 0.38 20.24
CA PRO A 71 6.79 -0.57 20.14
C PRO A 71 5.41 0.08 20.28
N ARG A 72 5.33 1.35 20.64
CA ARG A 72 4.08 2.10 20.70
C ARG A 72 3.67 2.69 19.37
N ARG A 73 4.59 2.75 18.36
CA ARG A 73 4.35 3.27 17.02
C ARG A 73 4.11 2.11 16.05
N LEU A 74 3.08 2.23 15.23
CA LEU A 74 2.69 1.21 14.27
C LEU A 74 2.45 1.80 12.88
N ILE A 75 2.96 1.12 11.86
CA ILE A 75 2.55 1.28 10.48
C ILE A 75 1.84 -0.02 10.08
N ILE A 76 0.57 0.06 9.66
CA ILE A 76 -0.13 -1.07 9.06
C ILE A 76 0.08 -0.98 7.56
N TYR A 77 0.68 -2.04 6.98
CA TYR A 77 1.04 -2.08 5.57
C TYR A 77 0.17 -3.06 4.80
N TYR A 78 -0.39 -2.60 3.69
CA TYR A 78 -1.19 -3.37 2.75
C TYR A 78 -0.41 -3.50 1.44
N HIS A 79 -0.16 -4.73 1.00
CA HIS A 79 0.67 -5.01 -0.15
C HIS A 79 -0.02 -4.72 -1.50
N ALA A 80 0.77 -4.54 -2.56
CA ALA A 80 0.33 -4.45 -3.95
C ALA A 80 -0.21 -5.78 -4.49
N GLY A 81 -0.67 -5.74 -5.75
CA GLY A 81 -1.01 -6.94 -6.51
C GLY A 81 -2.43 -6.96 -7.08
N GLY A 82 -3.03 -5.79 -7.33
CA GLY A 82 -4.35 -5.68 -7.99
C GLY A 82 -5.46 -6.43 -7.25
N PHE A 83 -5.32 -6.66 -5.93
CA PHE A 83 -6.21 -7.48 -5.08
C PHE A 83 -6.24 -8.98 -5.46
N VAL A 84 -5.37 -9.44 -6.36
CA VAL A 84 -5.36 -10.81 -6.92
C VAL A 84 -4.10 -11.58 -6.52
N PHE A 85 -2.98 -10.89 -6.32
CA PHE A 85 -1.69 -11.46 -5.93
C PHE A 85 -0.98 -10.60 -4.89
N GLY A 86 0.28 -10.90 -4.59
CA GLY A 86 1.03 -10.34 -3.49
C GLY A 86 0.88 -11.19 -2.22
N SER A 87 1.81 -11.01 -1.30
CA SER A 87 1.88 -11.78 -0.06
C SER A 87 2.76 -11.10 0.97
N LEU A 88 2.82 -11.67 2.18
CA LEU A 88 3.80 -11.30 3.20
C LEU A 88 5.23 -11.41 2.66
N ALA A 89 5.52 -12.47 1.91
CA ALA A 89 6.85 -12.76 1.41
C ALA A 89 7.32 -11.74 0.36
N SER A 90 6.45 -11.37 -0.58
CA SER A 90 6.79 -10.44 -1.67
C SER A 90 7.05 -9.01 -1.18
N HIS A 91 6.47 -8.61 -0.04
CA HIS A 91 6.62 -7.25 0.50
C HIS A 91 7.45 -7.17 1.79
N ARG A 92 7.99 -8.32 2.26
CA ARG A 92 8.79 -8.35 3.49
C ARG A 92 10.01 -7.46 3.41
N ALA A 93 10.71 -7.40 2.28
CA ALA A 93 11.87 -6.55 2.10
C ALA A 93 11.50 -5.07 2.25
N LEU A 94 10.50 -4.59 1.51
CA LEU A 94 10.00 -3.22 1.62
C LEU A 94 9.60 -2.89 3.05
N CYS A 95 8.79 -3.74 3.70
CA CYS A 95 8.38 -3.57 5.10
C CYS A 95 9.57 -3.53 6.07
N SER A 96 10.64 -4.26 5.78
CA SER A 96 11.86 -4.23 6.60
C SER A 96 12.55 -2.87 6.59
N TYR A 97 12.65 -2.23 5.41
CA TYR A 97 13.19 -0.87 5.28
C TYR A 97 12.26 0.18 5.90
N LEU A 98 10.95 0.00 5.81
CA LEU A 98 10.01 0.84 6.54
C LEU A 98 10.23 0.77 8.06
N ALA A 99 10.41 -0.44 8.62
CA ALA A 99 10.71 -0.61 10.04
C ALA A 99 12.04 0.06 10.43
N GLN A 100 13.05 -0.04 9.57
CA GLN A 100 14.35 0.60 9.79
C GLN A 100 14.27 2.13 9.76
N PHE A 101 13.62 2.71 8.75
CA PHE A 101 13.59 4.17 8.55
C PHE A 101 12.61 4.89 9.47
N SER A 102 11.49 4.26 9.80
CA SER A 102 10.46 4.87 10.66
C SER A 102 10.78 4.79 12.14
N GLY A 103 11.57 3.81 12.56
CA GLY A 103 11.70 3.47 13.98
C GLY A 103 10.37 3.07 14.61
N ALA A 104 9.42 2.56 13.84
CA ALA A 104 8.14 2.02 14.27
C ALA A 104 8.08 0.51 14.01
N GLN A 105 7.11 -0.17 14.60
CA GLN A 105 6.72 -1.51 14.17
C GLN A 105 5.94 -1.42 12.85
N VAL A 106 6.09 -2.42 11.97
CA VAL A 106 5.34 -2.52 10.71
C VAL A 106 4.54 -3.82 10.73
N LEU A 107 3.22 -3.71 10.66
CA LEU A 107 2.31 -4.85 10.53
C LEU A 107 2.02 -5.08 9.03
N ASN A 108 2.69 -6.05 8.43
CA ASN A 108 2.44 -6.52 7.07
C ASN A 108 1.31 -7.55 7.12
N VAL A 109 0.20 -7.34 6.41
CA VAL A 109 -1.01 -8.17 6.51
C VAL A 109 -1.29 -8.93 5.22
N ASP A 110 -1.69 -10.20 5.36
CA ASP A 110 -2.04 -11.12 4.29
C ASP A 110 -3.57 -11.10 4.08
N TYR A 111 -4.07 -10.01 3.52
CA TYR A 111 -5.49 -9.84 3.28
C TYR A 111 -6.00 -10.80 2.19
N ARG A 112 -7.28 -11.16 2.22
CA ARG A 112 -7.91 -12.09 1.28
C ARG A 112 -7.91 -11.55 -0.15
N LEU A 113 -7.58 -12.42 -1.10
CA LEU A 113 -7.40 -12.10 -2.51
C LEU A 113 -8.54 -12.61 -3.38
N ALA A 114 -8.81 -11.89 -4.46
CA ALA A 114 -9.66 -12.34 -5.55
C ALA A 114 -8.90 -13.38 -6.43
N PRO A 115 -9.60 -14.20 -7.19
CA PRO A 115 -11.06 -14.30 -7.31
C PRO A 115 -11.75 -15.07 -6.18
N GLU A 116 -11.01 -15.76 -5.30
CA GLU A 116 -11.57 -16.57 -4.22
C GLU A 116 -12.38 -15.70 -3.24
N HIS A 117 -11.94 -14.45 -3.06
CA HIS A 117 -12.57 -13.47 -2.18
C HIS A 117 -12.66 -12.11 -2.90
N PRO A 118 -13.66 -11.91 -3.76
CA PRO A 118 -13.85 -10.64 -4.46
C PRO A 118 -14.20 -9.50 -3.51
N ALA A 119 -14.29 -8.28 -4.05
CA ALA A 119 -14.68 -7.11 -3.28
C ALA A 119 -16.01 -7.33 -2.54
N PRO A 120 -16.12 -6.84 -1.29
CA PRO A 120 -15.16 -5.97 -0.59
C PRO A 120 -14.22 -6.70 0.38
N ALA A 121 -13.92 -8.00 0.20
CA ALA A 121 -13.21 -8.84 1.18
C ALA A 121 -11.87 -8.24 1.64
N ALA A 122 -11.03 -7.75 0.71
CA ALA A 122 -9.75 -7.11 1.05
C ALA A 122 -9.93 -5.82 1.86
N HIS A 123 -10.97 -5.03 1.56
CA HIS A 123 -11.30 -3.82 2.31
C HIS A 123 -11.79 -4.12 3.73
N ASP A 124 -12.56 -5.21 3.89
CA ASP A 124 -13.04 -5.65 5.20
C ASP A 124 -11.87 -6.15 6.06
N ASP A 125 -10.92 -6.86 5.44
CA ASP A 125 -9.70 -7.32 6.11
C ASP A 125 -8.78 -6.16 6.50
N ALA A 126 -8.63 -5.16 5.62
CA ALA A 126 -7.84 -3.98 5.90
C ALA A 126 -8.39 -3.19 7.10
N LEU A 127 -9.71 -3.01 7.16
CA LEU A 127 -10.37 -2.38 8.31
C LEU A 127 -10.25 -3.23 9.58
N ALA A 128 -10.36 -4.56 9.47
CA ALA A 128 -10.21 -5.47 10.61
C ALA A 128 -8.78 -5.41 11.20
N ALA A 129 -7.74 -5.29 10.36
CA ALA A 129 -6.37 -5.08 10.83
C ALA A 129 -6.21 -3.76 11.58
N TYR A 130 -6.85 -2.69 11.13
CA TYR A 130 -6.88 -1.41 11.84
C TYR A 130 -7.59 -1.51 13.19
N GLN A 131 -8.76 -2.14 13.23
CA GLN A 131 -9.51 -2.38 14.48
C GLN A 131 -8.72 -3.26 15.45
N TRP A 132 -8.00 -4.27 14.94
CA TRP A 132 -7.09 -5.08 15.76
C TRP A 132 -6.01 -4.22 16.43
N ALA A 133 -5.39 -3.29 15.72
CA ALA A 133 -4.39 -2.42 16.32
C ALA A 133 -4.95 -1.57 17.45
N LEU A 134 -6.16 -1.01 17.28
CA LEU A 134 -6.85 -0.26 18.34
C LEU A 134 -7.16 -1.15 19.56
N ALA A 135 -7.65 -2.37 19.33
CA ALA A 135 -7.97 -3.32 20.38
C ALA A 135 -6.73 -3.85 21.13
N ASN A 136 -5.56 -3.85 20.48
CA ASN A 136 -4.28 -4.25 21.10
C ASN A 136 -3.51 -3.09 21.75
N GLY A 137 -4.16 -1.95 21.96
CA GLY A 137 -3.65 -0.85 22.79
C GLY A 137 -2.74 0.14 22.07
N TYR A 138 -2.61 0.06 20.75
CA TYR A 138 -1.95 1.12 20.00
C TYR A 138 -2.77 2.40 20.06
N ALA A 139 -2.14 3.49 20.50
CA ALA A 139 -2.80 4.79 20.49
C ALA A 139 -3.08 5.20 19.03
N VAL A 140 -4.29 5.64 18.74
CA VAL A 140 -4.69 6.03 17.39
C VAL A 140 -3.75 7.08 16.78
N SER A 141 -3.25 8.01 17.60
CA SER A 141 -2.26 9.02 17.19
C SER A 141 -0.86 8.45 16.88
N ALA A 142 -0.62 7.18 17.14
CA ALA A 142 0.63 6.48 16.86
C ALA A 142 0.49 5.42 15.74
N ILE A 143 -0.69 5.30 15.13
CA ILE A 143 -0.96 4.39 14.00
C ILE A 143 -0.91 5.18 12.69
N ALA A 144 -0.20 4.65 11.70
CA ALA A 144 -0.30 5.09 10.31
C ALA A 144 -0.76 3.93 9.42
N LEU A 145 -1.47 4.24 8.34
CA LEU A 145 -1.86 3.28 7.31
C LEU A 145 -0.99 3.54 6.07
N MET A 146 -0.47 2.48 5.48
CA MET A 146 0.39 2.59 4.30
C MET A 146 0.18 1.39 3.38
N GLY A 147 0.39 1.59 2.09
CA GLY A 147 0.37 0.51 1.10
C GLY A 147 0.71 1.00 -0.28
N ASP A 148 0.95 0.05 -1.18
CA ASP A 148 1.31 0.31 -2.57
C ASP A 148 0.28 -0.27 -3.54
N SER A 149 0.02 0.41 -4.67
CA SER A 149 -0.95 -0.01 -5.70
C SER A 149 -2.35 -0.29 -5.10
N ALA A 150 -2.83 -1.51 -5.19
CA ALA A 150 -4.06 -1.99 -4.52
C ALA A 150 -4.00 -1.74 -3.00
N GLY A 151 -2.83 -1.94 -2.38
CA GLY A 151 -2.64 -1.63 -0.96
C GLY A 151 -2.71 -0.14 -0.64
N GLY A 152 -2.30 0.74 -1.55
CA GLY A 152 -2.50 2.19 -1.45
C GLY A 152 -3.98 2.58 -1.46
N ASN A 153 -4.79 1.89 -2.29
CA ASN A 153 -6.24 1.98 -2.25
C ASN A 153 -6.77 1.53 -0.88
N LEU A 154 -6.34 0.36 -0.39
CA LEU A 154 -6.79 -0.17 0.92
C LEU A 154 -6.44 0.79 2.07
N ALA A 155 -5.25 1.40 2.06
CA ALA A 155 -4.84 2.33 3.11
C ALA A 155 -5.78 3.55 3.18
N LEU A 156 -6.08 4.16 2.04
CA LEU A 156 -6.98 5.32 1.98
C LEU A 156 -8.43 4.92 2.23
N SER A 157 -8.89 3.80 1.65
CA SER A 157 -10.23 3.25 1.89
C SER A 157 -10.47 2.93 3.37
N THR A 158 -9.47 2.40 4.06
CA THR A 158 -9.58 2.10 5.50
C THR A 158 -9.81 3.37 6.31
N ALA A 159 -9.12 4.47 5.99
CA ALA A 159 -9.36 5.75 6.66
C ALA A 159 -10.77 6.30 6.38
N VAL A 160 -11.25 6.23 5.13
CA VAL A 160 -12.63 6.63 4.76
C VAL A 160 -13.65 5.77 5.49
N ARG A 161 -13.48 4.45 5.52
CA ARG A 161 -14.40 3.51 6.18
C ARG A 161 -14.39 3.70 7.70
N ALA A 162 -13.21 3.90 8.31
CA ALA A 162 -13.09 4.20 9.74
C ALA A 162 -13.85 5.47 10.11
N ARG A 163 -13.69 6.57 9.36
CA ARG A 163 -14.45 7.81 9.54
C ARG A 163 -15.95 7.57 9.44
N ASN A 164 -16.40 6.89 8.40
CA ASN A 164 -17.82 6.65 8.15
C ASN A 164 -18.47 5.77 9.24
N GLN A 165 -17.67 4.94 9.91
CA GLN A 165 -18.11 4.13 11.06
C GLN A 165 -17.92 4.81 12.42
N GLY A 166 -17.44 6.06 12.46
CA GLY A 166 -17.19 6.79 13.70
C GLY A 166 -16.02 6.24 14.52
N LEU A 167 -15.13 5.46 13.90
CA LEU A 167 -13.91 5.02 14.56
C LEU A 167 -12.90 6.17 14.66
N PRO A 168 -12.02 6.16 15.68
CA PRO A 168 -10.90 7.09 15.73
C PRO A 168 -10.05 6.97 14.47
N LEU A 169 -9.48 8.10 13.98
CA LEU A 169 -8.72 8.12 12.73
C LEU A 169 -7.22 8.01 12.95
N PRO A 170 -6.46 7.30 12.07
CA PRO A 170 -5.02 7.17 12.20
C PRO A 170 -4.30 8.52 12.09
N ALA A 171 -3.05 8.57 12.52
CA ALA A 171 -2.23 9.78 12.47
C ALA A 171 -1.92 10.24 11.05
N ALA A 172 -1.80 9.30 10.11
CA ALA A 172 -1.47 9.57 8.72
C ALA A 172 -1.86 8.40 7.80
N VAL A 173 -2.02 8.69 6.51
CA VAL A 173 -2.12 7.71 5.43
C VAL A 173 -1.02 7.99 4.41
N VAL A 174 -0.32 6.94 3.96
CA VAL A 174 0.63 7.01 2.84
C VAL A 174 0.22 6.02 1.77
N ALA A 175 0.05 6.49 0.55
CA ALA A 175 -0.33 5.68 -0.61
C ALA A 175 0.74 5.78 -1.70
N LEU A 176 1.41 4.65 -1.97
CA LEU A 176 2.47 4.53 -2.97
C LEU A 176 1.86 4.00 -4.26
N SER A 177 2.08 4.69 -5.38
CA SER A 177 1.56 4.28 -6.70
C SER A 177 0.10 3.76 -6.65
N PRO A 178 -0.84 4.45 -5.95
CA PRO A 178 -2.11 3.86 -5.54
C PRO A 178 -3.06 3.62 -6.72
N ALA A 179 -3.66 2.43 -6.80
CA ALA A 179 -4.71 2.10 -7.76
C ALA A 179 -6.06 2.64 -7.27
N LEU A 180 -6.42 3.87 -7.63
CA LEU A 180 -7.61 4.56 -7.14
C LEU A 180 -8.70 4.69 -8.20
N ASP A 181 -8.35 5.03 -9.44
CA ASP A 181 -9.31 5.08 -10.55
C ASP A 181 -9.44 3.72 -11.22
N LEU A 182 -10.23 2.83 -10.61
CA LEU A 182 -10.45 1.49 -11.17
C LEU A 182 -11.23 1.51 -12.50
N ALA A 183 -11.85 2.63 -12.86
CA ALA A 183 -12.49 2.82 -14.18
C ALA A 183 -11.50 3.27 -15.25
N SER A 184 -10.26 3.61 -14.86
CA SER A 184 -9.19 4.02 -15.78
C SER A 184 -9.55 5.21 -16.66
N GLU A 185 -10.17 6.25 -16.07
CA GLU A 185 -10.63 7.46 -16.78
C GLU A 185 -9.52 8.53 -16.91
N GLY A 186 -8.50 8.49 -16.03
CA GLY A 186 -7.36 9.40 -16.06
C GLY A 186 -6.60 9.31 -17.40
N GLU A 187 -6.04 10.44 -17.86
CA GLU A 187 -5.30 10.51 -19.14
C GLU A 187 -4.08 9.58 -19.14
N SER A 188 -3.36 9.48 -18.02
CA SER A 188 -2.17 8.62 -17.90
C SER A 188 -2.46 7.14 -18.15
N HIS A 189 -3.68 6.66 -17.89
CA HIS A 189 -4.09 5.29 -18.20
C HIS A 189 -4.06 4.99 -19.71
N HIS A 190 -4.15 6.00 -20.54
CA HIS A 190 -4.26 5.89 -21.99
C HIS A 190 -2.96 6.28 -22.73
N THR A 191 -2.19 7.20 -22.13
CA THR A 191 -1.05 7.85 -22.80
C THR A 191 0.30 7.34 -22.33
N VAL A 192 0.39 6.77 -21.12
CA VAL A 192 1.66 6.26 -20.58
C VAL A 192 1.87 4.80 -20.99
N ASP A 193 3.03 4.51 -21.55
CA ASP A 193 3.48 3.14 -21.80
C ASP A 193 4.22 2.61 -20.58
N ASP A 194 3.46 2.12 -19.61
CA ASP A 194 3.96 1.63 -18.34
C ASP A 194 4.61 0.25 -18.51
N PRO A 195 5.88 0.07 -18.09
CA PRO A 195 6.59 -1.20 -18.30
C PRO A 195 6.11 -2.37 -17.42
N PHE A 196 5.34 -2.10 -16.35
CA PHE A 196 4.90 -3.12 -15.39
C PHE A 196 3.41 -3.41 -15.43
N ILE A 197 2.57 -2.40 -15.69
CA ILE A 197 1.12 -2.59 -15.72
C ILE A 197 0.54 -2.15 -17.06
N THR A 198 -0.10 -3.11 -17.75
CA THR A 198 -0.83 -2.82 -18.99
C THR A 198 -2.31 -2.61 -18.71
N ARG A 199 -3.04 -2.03 -19.68
CA ARG A 199 -4.49 -1.87 -19.58
C ARG A 199 -5.20 -3.22 -19.48
N GLU A 200 -4.72 -4.21 -20.23
CA GLU A 200 -5.26 -5.57 -20.23
C GLU A 200 -5.10 -6.21 -18.85
N LEU A 201 -3.94 -6.03 -18.21
CA LEU A 201 -3.67 -6.54 -16.87
C LEU A 201 -4.56 -5.86 -15.83
N MET A 202 -4.75 -4.56 -15.91
CA MET A 202 -5.67 -3.82 -15.03
C MET A 202 -7.12 -4.30 -15.21
N GLY A 203 -7.57 -4.47 -16.47
CA GLY A 203 -8.88 -5.04 -16.78
C GLY A 203 -9.07 -6.45 -16.22
N PHE A 204 -8.02 -7.28 -16.29
CA PHE A 204 -8.01 -8.62 -15.70
C PHE A 204 -8.19 -8.59 -14.18
N PHE A 205 -7.47 -7.71 -13.47
CA PHE A 205 -7.62 -7.56 -12.02
C PHE A 205 -9.01 -7.07 -11.65
N ASN A 206 -9.52 -6.05 -12.34
CA ASN A 206 -10.85 -5.51 -12.09
C ASN A 206 -11.95 -6.56 -12.31
N ALA A 207 -11.84 -7.38 -13.36
CA ALA A 207 -12.81 -8.47 -13.62
C ALA A 207 -12.83 -9.52 -12.52
N MET A 208 -11.69 -9.81 -11.89
CA MET A 208 -11.61 -10.75 -10.78
C MET A 208 -12.03 -10.13 -9.45
N TYR A 209 -11.66 -8.87 -9.21
CA TYR A 209 -11.91 -8.22 -7.93
C TYR A 209 -13.34 -7.70 -7.79
N VAL A 210 -13.92 -7.16 -8.87
CA VAL A 210 -15.29 -6.61 -8.92
C VAL A 210 -16.11 -7.34 -10.00
N PRO A 211 -16.33 -8.65 -9.87
CA PRO A 211 -17.00 -9.45 -10.92
C PRO A 211 -18.43 -8.94 -11.16
N GLY A 212 -18.68 -8.36 -12.35
CA GLY A 212 -19.98 -7.84 -12.72
C GLY A 212 -20.49 -6.65 -11.92
N GLY A 213 -19.62 -6.05 -11.07
CA GLY A 213 -19.94 -4.92 -10.20
C GLY A 213 -19.50 -3.57 -10.78
N ASP A 214 -19.78 -2.52 -10.01
CA ASP A 214 -19.41 -1.15 -10.33
C ASP A 214 -18.02 -0.82 -9.78
N VAL A 215 -17.03 -0.71 -10.67
CA VAL A 215 -15.66 -0.31 -10.32
C VAL A 215 -15.57 1.14 -9.82
N ARG A 216 -16.62 1.97 -10.00
CA ARG A 216 -16.71 3.30 -9.42
C ARG A 216 -17.35 3.33 -8.04
N SER A 217 -17.75 2.16 -7.50
CA SER A 217 -18.36 2.12 -6.18
C SER A 217 -17.41 2.62 -5.09
N PRO A 218 -17.83 3.56 -4.22
CA PRO A 218 -17.04 3.98 -3.06
C PRO A 218 -16.70 2.85 -2.08
N THR A 219 -17.31 1.68 -2.23
CA THR A 219 -16.98 0.49 -1.41
C THR A 219 -15.71 -0.23 -1.87
N VAL A 220 -15.27 0.00 -3.11
CA VAL A 220 -14.08 -0.63 -3.70
C VAL A 220 -12.96 0.38 -4.01
N THR A 221 -13.27 1.68 -4.01
CA THR A 221 -12.28 2.74 -4.16
C THR A 221 -12.78 4.05 -3.55
N PRO A 222 -11.94 4.76 -2.78
CA PRO A 222 -12.29 6.08 -2.26
C PRO A 222 -12.27 7.17 -3.34
N PHE A 223 -11.77 6.85 -4.55
CA PHE A 223 -11.64 7.81 -5.65
C PHE A 223 -12.99 8.44 -6.04
N TYR A 224 -14.07 7.68 -5.97
CA TYR A 224 -15.42 8.15 -6.28
C TYR A 224 -16.25 8.52 -5.05
N SER A 225 -15.65 8.58 -3.86
CA SER A 225 -16.35 9.06 -2.66
C SER A 225 -16.81 10.50 -2.82
N ALA A 226 -18.08 10.76 -2.48
CA ALA A 226 -18.65 12.09 -2.56
C ALA A 226 -18.07 13.03 -1.49
N ASP A 227 -17.73 12.49 -0.34
CA ASP A 227 -17.20 13.23 0.80
C ASP A 227 -15.83 12.67 1.23
N LEU A 228 -14.83 13.54 1.30
CA LEU A 228 -13.48 13.28 1.76
C LEU A 228 -13.09 14.15 2.97
N GLN A 229 -14.03 14.94 3.52
CA GLN A 229 -13.74 15.83 4.65
C GLN A 229 -13.38 15.03 5.91
N GLY A 230 -12.57 15.64 6.78
CA GLY A 230 -12.22 15.09 8.08
C GLY A 230 -11.30 13.85 8.03
N LEU A 231 -10.73 13.50 6.88
CA LEU A 231 -9.71 12.47 6.80
C LEU A 231 -8.39 12.93 7.44
N PRO A 232 -7.56 12.00 7.92
CA PRO A 232 -6.23 12.32 8.43
C PRO A 232 -5.33 12.87 7.32
N PRO A 233 -4.15 13.44 7.65
CA PRO A 233 -3.15 13.81 6.66
C PRO A 233 -2.79 12.67 5.71
N VAL A 234 -2.72 12.97 4.40
CA VAL A 234 -2.47 11.98 3.34
C VAL A 234 -1.25 12.36 2.53
N GLN A 235 -0.31 11.45 2.36
CA GLN A 235 0.77 11.55 1.36
C GLN A 235 0.53 10.54 0.25
N LEU A 236 0.64 11.00 -1.00
CA LEU A 236 0.65 10.17 -2.18
C LEU A 236 2.01 10.28 -2.88
N GLN A 237 2.54 9.16 -3.33
CA GLN A 237 3.74 9.12 -4.15
C GLN A 237 3.44 8.29 -5.39
N VAL A 238 3.85 8.77 -6.55
CA VAL A 238 3.58 8.12 -7.83
C VAL A 238 4.73 8.35 -8.80
N GLY A 239 5.04 7.40 -9.66
CA GLY A 239 6.05 7.54 -10.69
C GLY A 239 5.56 8.39 -11.87
N GLY A 240 6.49 9.13 -12.47
CA GLY A 240 6.20 9.88 -13.69
C GLY A 240 5.94 8.97 -14.89
N TRP A 241 6.50 7.77 -14.87
CA TRP A 241 6.36 6.76 -15.93
C TRP A 241 5.45 5.60 -15.48
N GLU A 242 4.27 5.94 -14.97
CA GLU A 242 3.26 4.94 -14.64
C GLU A 242 1.83 5.37 -15.00
N ARG A 243 0.98 4.40 -15.34
CA ARG A 243 -0.42 4.62 -15.71
C ARG A 243 -1.26 5.22 -14.58
N LEU A 244 -0.94 4.91 -13.33
CA LEU A 244 -1.67 5.38 -12.15
C LEU A 244 -1.26 6.80 -11.70
N ARG A 245 -0.47 7.52 -12.50
CA ARG A 245 -0.01 8.87 -12.16
C ARG A 245 -1.19 9.80 -11.86
N ASP A 246 -2.17 9.81 -12.73
CA ASP A 246 -3.32 10.72 -12.61
C ASP A 246 -4.26 10.35 -11.46
N ASP A 247 -4.28 9.07 -11.03
CA ASP A 247 -5.01 8.63 -9.84
C ASP A 247 -4.53 9.39 -8.60
N ALA A 248 -3.21 9.40 -8.38
CA ALA A 248 -2.60 10.04 -7.23
C ALA A 248 -2.74 11.57 -7.27
N VAL A 249 -2.47 12.17 -8.44
CA VAL A 249 -2.53 13.63 -8.63
C VAL A 249 -3.97 14.13 -8.44
N THR A 250 -4.94 13.48 -9.06
CA THR A 250 -6.36 13.84 -8.96
C THR A 250 -6.87 13.65 -7.53
N MET A 251 -6.52 12.53 -6.88
CA MET A 251 -6.94 12.30 -5.50
C MET A 251 -6.35 13.33 -4.55
N ALA A 252 -5.08 13.71 -4.69
CA ALA A 252 -4.48 14.77 -3.88
C ALA A 252 -5.21 16.10 -4.05
N ALA A 253 -5.58 16.46 -5.27
CA ALA A 253 -6.35 17.68 -5.54
C ALA A 253 -7.73 17.63 -4.87
N ARG A 254 -8.44 16.49 -4.95
CA ARG A 254 -9.74 16.29 -4.30
C ARG A 254 -9.66 16.35 -2.78
N LEU A 255 -8.65 15.72 -2.18
CA LEU A 255 -8.39 15.77 -0.74
C LEU A 255 -8.17 17.22 -0.27
N LYS A 256 -7.31 17.99 -0.98
CA LYS A 256 -7.08 19.41 -0.69
C LYS A 256 -8.36 20.23 -0.80
N ALA A 257 -9.15 20.00 -1.84
CA ALA A 257 -10.44 20.68 -2.03
C ALA A 257 -11.44 20.38 -0.90
N ALA A 258 -11.33 19.19 -0.28
CA ALA A 258 -12.11 18.79 0.89
C ALA A 258 -11.54 19.31 2.23
N GLY A 259 -10.47 20.12 2.22
CA GLY A 259 -9.83 20.66 3.42
C GLY A 259 -8.92 19.68 4.15
N VAL A 260 -8.54 18.55 3.50
CA VAL A 260 -7.62 17.58 4.05
C VAL A 260 -6.18 18.00 3.75
N GLU A 261 -5.30 17.89 4.75
CA GLU A 261 -3.85 18.04 4.54
C GLU A 261 -3.37 16.91 3.62
N ALA A 262 -3.06 17.23 2.36
CA ALA A 262 -2.63 16.25 1.39
C ALA A 262 -1.45 16.75 0.58
N GLU A 263 -0.50 15.85 0.31
CA GLU A 263 0.62 16.11 -0.60
C GLU A 263 0.76 14.95 -1.60
N CYS A 264 1.21 15.28 -2.80
CA CYS A 264 1.50 14.31 -3.85
C CYS A 264 2.87 14.61 -4.44
N THR A 265 3.74 13.60 -4.47
CA THR A 265 5.04 13.68 -5.14
C THR A 265 5.00 12.79 -6.38
N VAL A 266 5.20 13.40 -7.55
CA VAL A 266 5.47 12.65 -8.79
C VAL A 266 6.98 12.48 -8.91
N TRP A 267 7.45 11.24 -8.88
CA TRP A 267 8.86 10.88 -9.01
C TRP A 267 9.21 10.71 -10.48
N ASP A 268 9.91 11.69 -11.02
CA ASP A 268 10.26 11.70 -12.45
C ASP A 268 11.04 10.45 -12.86
N GLY A 269 10.64 9.86 -14.00
CA GLY A 269 11.25 8.64 -14.53
C GLY A 269 10.99 7.36 -13.74
N MET A 270 10.32 7.41 -12.58
CA MET A 270 10.01 6.20 -11.82
C MET A 270 8.80 5.46 -12.39
N VAL A 271 8.83 4.14 -12.23
CA VAL A 271 7.85 3.16 -12.70
C VAL A 271 6.89 2.76 -11.60
N HIS A 272 5.87 1.96 -11.91
CA HIS A 272 4.90 1.47 -10.93
C HIS A 272 5.56 0.69 -9.78
N CYS A 273 5.25 1.06 -8.53
CA CYS A 273 5.74 0.43 -7.30
C CYS A 273 7.28 0.28 -7.24
N TRP A 274 8.04 1.27 -7.72
CA TRP A 274 9.52 1.22 -7.70
C TRP A 274 10.10 0.99 -6.30
N GLN A 275 9.33 1.24 -5.24
CA GLN A 275 9.73 1.03 -3.86
C GLN A 275 10.01 -0.45 -3.54
N LEU A 276 9.43 -1.39 -4.30
CA LEU A 276 9.72 -2.82 -4.18
C LEU A 276 11.18 -3.16 -4.51
N PHE A 277 11.87 -2.27 -5.23
CA PHE A 277 13.28 -2.46 -5.59
C PHE A 277 14.26 -1.92 -4.53
N ALA A 278 13.80 -1.59 -3.32
CA ALA A 278 14.69 -1.34 -2.20
C ALA A 278 15.41 -2.66 -1.82
N PRO A 279 16.76 -2.66 -1.61
CA PRO A 279 17.67 -1.50 -1.57
C PRO A 279 18.43 -1.25 -2.89
N VAL A 280 18.08 -1.91 -3.99
CA VAL A 280 18.87 -1.88 -5.24
C VAL A 280 18.64 -0.64 -6.09
N LEU A 281 17.62 0.16 -5.77
CA LEU A 281 17.29 1.42 -6.41
C LEU A 281 17.31 2.56 -5.38
N ASP A 282 18.14 3.57 -5.62
CA ASP A 282 18.33 4.70 -4.69
C ASP A 282 17.03 5.49 -4.47
N GLU A 283 16.24 5.71 -5.53
CA GLU A 283 14.95 6.38 -5.44
C GLU A 283 13.91 5.57 -4.63
N ALA A 284 14.02 4.24 -4.61
CA ALA A 284 13.16 3.42 -3.77
C ALA A 284 13.42 3.70 -2.29
N LEU A 285 14.70 3.73 -1.87
CA LEU A 285 15.09 4.08 -0.50
C LEU A 285 14.66 5.50 -0.16
N ALA A 286 14.94 6.48 -1.03
CA ALA A 286 14.59 7.88 -0.81
C ALA A 286 13.07 8.10 -0.67
N SER A 287 12.27 7.37 -1.46
CA SER A 287 10.81 7.38 -1.38
C SER A 287 10.30 6.83 -0.04
N LEU A 288 10.83 5.69 0.40
CA LEU A 288 10.47 5.10 1.71
C LEU A 288 10.88 6.00 2.88
N GLU A 289 12.07 6.63 2.82
CA GLU A 289 12.48 7.61 3.81
C GLU A 289 11.56 8.84 3.84
N GLN A 290 11.14 9.36 2.68
CA GLN A 290 10.18 10.46 2.61
C GLN A 290 8.86 10.08 3.27
N ALA A 291 8.34 8.91 3.00
CA ALA A 291 7.13 8.37 3.61
C ALA A 291 7.27 8.25 5.14
N CYS A 292 8.39 7.71 5.61
CA CYS A 292 8.68 7.59 7.04
C CYS A 292 8.79 8.95 7.74
N ARG A 293 9.42 9.95 7.11
CA ARG A 293 9.47 11.34 7.65
C ARG A 293 8.06 11.95 7.75
N PHE A 294 7.22 11.75 6.72
CA PHE A 294 5.83 12.20 6.74
C PHE A 294 5.04 11.61 7.90
N ILE A 295 5.14 10.28 8.09
CA ILE A 295 4.48 9.55 9.18
C ILE A 295 5.01 10.03 10.54
N ALA A 296 6.33 10.11 10.71
CA ALA A 296 6.96 10.49 11.97
C ALA A 296 6.57 11.90 12.44
N ALA A 297 6.41 12.84 11.51
CA ALA A 297 5.97 14.21 11.81
C ALA A 297 4.53 14.27 12.36
N ARG A 298 3.71 13.24 12.12
CA ARG A 298 2.28 13.22 12.49
C ARG A 298 1.94 12.24 13.59
N GLN A 299 2.74 11.19 13.78
CA GLN A 299 2.55 10.29 14.92
C GLN A 299 2.87 11.02 16.24
N ARG A 300 1.99 10.88 17.22
CA ARG A 300 2.13 11.40 18.58
C ARG A 300 2.07 10.25 19.57
N ILE A 301 3.10 10.13 20.38
CA ILE A 301 3.14 9.16 21.47
C ILE A 301 2.76 9.91 22.74
N ALA A 302 1.71 9.47 23.43
CA ALA A 302 1.39 10.00 24.73
C ALA A 302 2.58 9.81 25.69
N ALA A 303 2.92 10.83 26.45
CA ALA A 303 3.91 10.69 27.50
C ALA A 303 3.48 9.54 28.44
N ALA A 304 4.42 8.68 28.83
CA ALA A 304 4.14 7.69 29.85
C ALA A 304 3.58 8.41 31.09
N PRO A 305 2.52 7.89 31.74
CA PRO A 305 2.06 8.48 32.99
C PRO A 305 3.26 8.50 33.95
N SER A 306 3.58 9.66 34.48
CA SER A 306 4.57 9.82 35.55
C SER A 306 4.15 8.88 36.70
N ARG A 307 5.02 7.92 37.02
CA ARG A 307 4.84 7.03 38.18
C ARG A 307 4.95 7.83 39.47
#